data_5edd04634314e420aadcf0efa339645c
#
_entry.id   5edd04634314e420aadcf0efa339645c
#
_cell.length_a   1.000
_cell.length_b   1.000
_cell.length_c   1.000
_cell.angle_alpha   90.00
_cell.angle_beta   90.00
_cell.angle_gamma   90.00
#
_symmetry.space_group_name_H-M   'P 1'
#
loop_
_entity.id
_entity.type
_entity.pdbx_description
1 polymer ?
#
loop_
_entity_poly.entity_id
_entity_poly.type
_entity_poly.pdbx_seq_one_letter_code
_entity_poly.pdbx_strand_id
1 'polypeptide(L)'
;MRRSQKTEQQADRLSRISLENRKYTRARSTGYGEGKGMSVTIQDLVLDRNNLNQAYLRVKRNKGAAGVDDMTVNDLLPYLRENKTELIASLREGKYKPAPVKRVEIPKPNGGVRKLGIPTVVDRMVQQAVAQILTPIFERVFSDNSFGFRPHRGAHDAIAKVVDLYNQGYRRVVDLDLKAYFDNVNHDLMIKYLQQYIDDPWTLRLIRKFLTSGVLDHGLFAKSEKGTPQGGPLSPILANIYLNELDKELTRRGHHFVRYADDCNIYVKSQRAGERVMRSITQFLEKRLKVKVNPDKTKVGSPLRLKFLGFSLGVDHNGAYARPAKQSQQRVKKALRLLTKRNRGISLTRMFEEIHRKMRGWLQYYSIGKLTDFIQRLDKWLRARIRQYIWKQWKKLKTKVTNLQKLGLSQRDAYVFASTRKAYWRTAHSKTLSYSLTNRKLEQLGLMNMSKTLQSIQCD
;
A
#
# COMPACT_ATOMS: atom_id res chain seq x y z
N MET A 1 23.22 10.34 8.10
CA MET A 1 23.61 9.85 9.44
C MET A 1 22.88 10.51 10.62
N ARG A 2 22.85 11.84 10.80
CA ARG A 2 22.20 12.51 11.96
C ARG A 2 20.67 12.32 12.09
N ARG A 3 19.92 12.02 11.04
CA ARG A 3 18.45 11.77 11.11
C ARG A 3 18.10 10.35 11.58
N SER A 4 18.93 9.36 11.30
CA SER A 4 18.75 7.97 11.74
C SER A 4 18.92 7.84 13.26
N GLN A 5 19.96 8.47 13.81
CA GLN A 5 20.26 8.42 15.24
C GLN A 5 19.18 9.06 16.13
N LYS A 6 18.52 10.16 15.68
CA LYS A 6 17.41 10.74 16.44
C LYS A 6 16.16 9.85 16.47
N THR A 7 15.92 9.08 15.41
CA THR A 7 14.77 8.15 15.35
C THR A 7 15.01 6.92 16.22
N GLU A 8 16.24 6.41 16.26
CA GLU A 8 16.65 5.31 17.15
C GLU A 8 16.61 5.71 18.63
N GLN A 9 17.14 6.89 18.98
CA GLN A 9 17.08 7.40 20.35
C GLN A 9 15.64 7.63 20.84
N GLN A 10 14.72 8.00 19.95
CA GLN A 10 13.31 8.19 20.30
C GLN A 10 12.57 6.85 20.42
N ALA A 11 12.92 5.86 19.62
CA ALA A 11 12.43 4.48 19.74
C ALA A 11 12.93 3.84 21.05
N ASP A 12 14.18 4.07 21.40
CA ASP A 12 14.80 3.56 22.65
C ASP A 12 14.20 4.24 23.89
N ARG A 13 13.91 5.52 23.83
CA ARG A 13 13.22 6.25 24.91
C ARG A 13 11.78 5.78 25.13
N LEU A 14 11.03 5.53 24.03
CA LEU A 14 9.68 4.94 24.09
C LEU A 14 9.72 3.49 24.58
N SER A 15 10.77 2.73 24.25
CA SER A 15 10.98 1.37 24.75
C SER A 15 11.28 1.33 26.25
N ARG A 16 12.07 2.29 26.78
CA ARG A 16 12.35 2.44 28.21
C ARG A 16 11.10 2.81 29.02
N ILE A 17 10.33 3.79 28.55
CA ILE A 17 9.05 4.19 29.17
C ILE A 17 8.07 3.02 29.23
N SER A 18 8.03 2.18 28.19
CA SER A 18 7.17 0.98 28.14
C SER A 18 7.69 -0.18 29.02
N LEU A 19 9.00 -0.28 29.25
CA LEU A 19 9.59 -1.24 30.20
C LEU A 19 9.34 -0.84 31.66
N GLU A 20 9.40 0.44 31.96
CA GLU A 20 9.03 0.99 33.25
C GLU A 20 7.54 0.75 33.55
N ASN A 21 6.65 1.00 32.60
CA ASN A 21 5.21 0.71 32.75
C ASN A 21 4.91 -0.78 32.99
N ARG A 22 5.70 -1.73 32.43
CA ARG A 22 5.57 -3.16 32.74
C ARG A 22 5.97 -3.51 34.17
N LYS A 23 6.97 -2.85 34.75
CA LYS A 23 7.31 -3.00 36.17
C LYS A 23 6.20 -2.47 37.07
N TYR A 24 5.55 -1.38 36.70
CA TYR A 24 4.43 -0.78 37.44
C TYR A 24 3.13 -1.61 37.39
N THR A 25 2.79 -2.23 36.28
CA THR A 25 1.60 -3.11 36.18
C THR A 25 1.78 -4.39 37.00
N ARG A 26 3.01 -4.89 37.14
CA ARG A 26 3.31 -6.08 37.95
C ARG A 26 3.46 -5.76 39.44
N ALA A 27 3.80 -4.51 39.80
CA ALA A 27 3.94 -4.04 41.20
C ALA A 27 2.60 -3.73 41.87
N ARG A 28 1.48 -3.59 41.12
CA ARG A 28 0.14 -3.43 41.69
C ARG A 28 -0.49 -4.73 42.19
N SER A 29 0.13 -5.90 41.93
CA SER A 29 -0.31 -7.20 42.46
C SER A 29 0.41 -7.63 43.72
N THR A 30 1.44 -6.89 44.20
CA THR A 30 2.13 -7.16 45.47
C THR A 30 2.31 -5.84 46.18
N GLY A 31 1.66 -5.71 47.32
CA GLY A 31 1.51 -4.49 48.11
C GLY A 31 2.78 -3.85 48.67
N TYR A 32 2.61 -2.59 49.03
CA TYR A 32 3.44 -1.69 49.87
C TYR A 32 4.71 -1.08 49.24
N GLY A 33 4.69 0.23 49.12
CA GLY A 33 5.83 1.10 48.87
C GLY A 33 5.41 2.49 48.37
N GLU A 34 5.26 3.45 49.29
CA GLU A 34 4.94 4.86 48.98
C GLU A 34 6.05 5.55 48.19
N GLY A 35 5.71 6.03 47.00
CA GLY A 35 6.51 6.94 46.22
C GLY A 35 5.62 7.49 45.09
N LYS A 36 5.08 8.71 45.22
CA LYS A 36 4.28 9.43 44.22
C LYS A 36 5.12 9.76 42.97
N GLY A 37 5.42 8.76 42.12
CA GLY A 37 5.80 8.98 40.74
C GLY A 37 4.52 9.03 39.91
N MET A 38 4.16 10.17 39.34
CA MET A 38 3.02 10.29 38.39
C MET A 38 3.24 9.32 37.25
N SER A 39 2.44 8.26 37.19
CA SER A 39 2.46 7.30 36.07
C SER A 39 1.95 8.01 34.81
N VAL A 40 2.80 8.15 33.81
CA VAL A 40 2.45 8.74 32.50
C VAL A 40 1.39 7.85 31.85
N THR A 41 0.22 8.40 31.60
CA THR A 41 -0.90 7.70 30.97
C THR A 41 -0.75 7.67 29.43
N ILE A 42 -1.51 6.79 28.76
CA ILE A 42 -1.59 6.83 27.28
C ILE A 42 -2.17 8.16 26.81
N GLN A 43 -3.12 8.74 27.55
CA GLN A 43 -3.66 10.08 27.30
C GLN A 43 -2.54 11.12 27.26
N ASP A 44 -1.65 11.16 28.26
CA ASP A 44 -0.56 12.12 28.32
C ASP A 44 0.40 11.96 27.14
N LEU A 45 0.70 10.72 26.74
CA LEU A 45 1.54 10.43 25.58
C LEU A 45 0.89 10.88 24.27
N VAL A 46 -0.42 10.67 24.11
CA VAL A 46 -1.17 11.10 22.92
C VAL A 46 -1.21 12.63 22.83
N LEU A 47 -1.45 13.32 23.94
CA LEU A 47 -1.55 14.77 24.01
C LEU A 47 -0.19 15.47 24.17
N ASP A 48 0.92 14.73 24.22
CA ASP A 48 2.27 15.29 24.26
C ASP A 48 2.52 16.18 23.03
N ARG A 49 3.16 17.33 23.28
CA ARG A 49 3.44 18.34 22.25
C ARG A 49 4.23 17.76 21.06
N ASN A 50 5.22 16.92 21.32
CA ASN A 50 6.04 16.35 20.24
C ASN A 50 5.24 15.34 19.44
N ASN A 51 4.40 14.53 20.09
CA ASN A 51 3.52 13.58 19.43
C ASN A 51 2.50 14.28 18.53
N LEU A 52 1.85 15.33 19.02
CA LEU A 52 0.89 16.14 18.24
C LEU A 52 1.57 16.84 17.06
N ASN A 53 2.77 17.40 17.25
CA ASN A 53 3.53 18.02 16.17
C ASN A 53 3.92 16.98 15.09
N GLN A 54 4.33 15.78 15.46
CA GLN A 54 4.62 14.72 14.49
C GLN A 54 3.36 14.30 13.74
N ALA A 55 2.23 14.20 14.44
CA ALA A 55 0.94 13.89 13.82
C ALA A 55 0.54 14.95 12.80
N TYR A 56 0.65 16.23 13.16
CA TYR A 56 0.45 17.35 12.23
C TYR A 56 1.34 17.24 10.98
N LEU A 57 2.64 17.06 11.16
CA LEU A 57 3.59 16.97 10.05
C LEU A 57 3.29 15.78 9.12
N ARG A 58 2.87 14.66 9.67
CA ARG A 58 2.49 13.47 8.85
C ARG A 58 1.22 13.75 8.05
N VAL A 59 0.20 14.34 8.67
CA VAL A 59 -1.05 14.69 7.97
C VAL A 59 -0.78 15.72 6.87
N LYS A 60 0.01 16.77 7.15
CA LYS A 60 0.40 17.77 6.15
C LYS A 60 1.16 17.15 4.97
N ARG A 61 2.11 16.27 5.24
CA ARG A 61 2.91 15.60 4.19
C ARG A 61 2.06 14.69 3.28
N ASN A 62 1.01 14.09 3.82
CA ASN A 62 0.15 13.18 3.05
C ASN A 62 -0.77 13.90 2.06
N LYS A 63 -0.95 15.22 2.16
CA LYS A 63 -1.74 16.05 1.23
C LYS A 63 -3.11 15.48 0.92
N GLY A 64 -3.78 14.88 1.92
CA GLY A 64 -5.10 14.26 1.74
C GLY A 64 -6.21 15.27 1.46
N ALA A 65 -7.29 14.84 0.82
CA ALA A 65 -8.45 15.67 0.51
C ALA A 65 -9.15 16.18 1.78
N ALA A 66 -9.93 17.26 1.65
CA ALA A 66 -10.75 17.85 2.73
C ALA A 66 -11.86 16.88 3.19
N GLY A 67 -12.26 16.98 4.45
CA GLY A 67 -13.37 16.24 5.04
C GLY A 67 -14.73 16.86 4.76
N VAL A 68 -15.66 16.72 5.70
CA VAL A 68 -17.02 17.30 5.63
C VAL A 68 -17.03 18.79 5.88
N ASP A 69 -16.00 19.33 6.52
CA ASP A 69 -15.78 20.74 6.85
C ASP A 69 -15.07 21.52 5.73
N ASP A 70 -14.75 20.85 4.63
CA ASP A 70 -13.98 21.34 3.50
C ASP A 70 -12.61 21.98 3.86
N MET A 71 -12.15 21.82 5.12
CA MET A 71 -10.83 22.27 5.58
C MET A 71 -9.73 21.45 4.88
N THR A 72 -8.78 22.15 4.28
CA THR A 72 -7.60 21.54 3.64
C THR A 72 -6.45 21.33 4.63
N VAL A 73 -5.45 20.55 4.24
CA VAL A 73 -4.24 20.37 5.06
C VAL A 73 -3.42 21.66 5.24
N ASN A 74 -3.63 22.67 4.40
CA ASN A 74 -2.96 23.97 4.51
C ASN A 74 -3.62 24.85 5.59
N ASP A 75 -4.92 24.68 5.79
CA ASP A 75 -5.71 25.44 6.76
C ASP A 75 -5.54 24.92 8.20
N LEU A 76 -4.98 23.70 8.35
CA LEU A 76 -4.80 23.08 9.66
C LEU A 76 -3.89 23.90 10.59
N LEU A 77 -2.81 24.51 10.07
CA LEU A 77 -1.91 25.31 10.92
C LEU A 77 -2.53 26.62 11.40
N PRO A 78 -3.18 27.45 10.56
CA PRO A 78 -3.98 28.59 11.02
C PRO A 78 -5.01 28.18 12.08
N TYR A 79 -5.82 27.16 11.81
CA TYR A 79 -6.80 26.65 12.75
C TYR A 79 -6.19 26.28 14.12
N LEU A 80 -5.07 25.57 14.14
CA LEU A 80 -4.41 25.17 15.39
C LEU A 80 -3.81 26.34 16.15
N ARG A 81 -3.43 27.44 15.50
CA ARG A 81 -2.95 28.66 16.20
C ARG A 81 -4.04 29.28 17.04
N GLU A 82 -5.26 29.26 16.56
CA GLU A 82 -6.42 29.87 17.22
C GLU A 82 -7.10 28.91 18.20
N ASN A 83 -7.27 27.62 17.82
CA ASN A 83 -8.15 26.71 18.52
C ASN A 83 -7.40 25.59 19.31
N LYS A 84 -6.06 25.60 19.34
CA LYS A 84 -5.26 24.53 19.97
C LYS A 84 -5.62 24.30 21.44
N THR A 85 -5.81 25.39 22.20
CA THR A 85 -6.06 25.28 23.64
C THR A 85 -7.41 24.61 23.91
N GLU A 86 -8.45 25.01 23.18
CA GLU A 86 -9.77 24.42 23.27
C GLU A 86 -9.78 22.95 22.80
N LEU A 87 -9.11 22.66 21.67
CA LEU A 87 -8.98 21.30 21.16
C LEU A 87 -8.32 20.37 22.20
N ILE A 88 -7.21 20.79 22.80
CA ILE A 88 -6.50 19.99 23.80
C ILE A 88 -7.35 19.84 25.07
N ALA A 89 -8.03 20.88 25.53
CA ALA A 89 -8.95 20.82 26.66
C ALA A 89 -10.08 19.84 26.41
N SER A 90 -10.76 19.95 25.27
CA SER A 90 -11.85 19.04 24.89
C SER A 90 -11.42 17.57 24.78
N LEU A 91 -10.20 17.33 24.27
CA LEU A 91 -9.61 15.99 24.23
C LEU A 91 -9.31 15.48 25.64
N ARG A 92 -8.66 16.31 26.49
CA ARG A 92 -8.26 15.94 27.86
C ARG A 92 -9.48 15.60 28.72
N GLU A 93 -10.53 16.37 28.62
CA GLU A 93 -11.79 16.15 29.34
C GLU A 93 -12.65 15.02 28.72
N GLY A 94 -12.22 14.46 27.59
CA GLY A 94 -12.99 13.44 26.88
C GLY A 94 -14.27 13.97 26.22
N LYS A 95 -14.41 15.28 26.08
CA LYS A 95 -15.57 15.95 25.42
C LYS A 95 -15.44 15.99 23.89
N TYR A 96 -14.26 15.78 23.35
CA TYR A 96 -14.03 15.80 21.91
C TYR A 96 -15.00 14.88 21.15
N LYS A 97 -15.64 15.42 20.13
CA LYS A 97 -16.60 14.70 19.25
C LYS A 97 -16.04 14.68 17.83
N PRO A 98 -15.61 13.51 17.32
CA PRO A 98 -15.21 13.40 15.91
C PRO A 98 -16.35 13.75 14.96
N ALA A 99 -16.02 14.43 13.86
CA ALA A 99 -16.97 14.70 12.79
C ALA A 99 -17.31 13.43 11.99
N PRO A 100 -18.45 13.39 11.30
CA PRO A 100 -18.75 12.31 10.35
C PRO A 100 -17.71 12.28 9.23
N VAL A 101 -17.43 11.09 8.68
CA VAL A 101 -16.51 10.98 7.54
C VAL A 101 -17.25 11.29 6.23
N LYS A 102 -16.61 12.05 5.33
CA LYS A 102 -17.12 12.33 3.98
C LYS A 102 -16.98 11.08 3.10
N ARG A 103 -18.08 10.55 2.59
CA ARG A 103 -18.09 9.39 1.70
C ARG A 103 -17.59 9.78 0.30
N VAL A 104 -16.65 9.02 -0.24
CA VAL A 104 -16.17 9.15 -1.63
C VAL A 104 -16.09 7.77 -2.26
N GLU A 105 -16.60 7.65 -3.47
CA GLU A 105 -16.59 6.42 -4.23
C GLU A 105 -15.45 6.41 -5.26
N ILE A 106 -14.60 5.38 -5.20
CA ILE A 106 -13.49 5.21 -6.15
C ILE A 106 -13.72 3.92 -6.97
N PRO A 107 -13.73 4.00 -8.33
CA PRO A 107 -13.91 2.82 -9.16
C PRO A 107 -12.76 1.82 -8.98
N LYS A 108 -13.09 0.53 -8.81
CA LYS A 108 -12.10 -0.55 -8.76
C LYS A 108 -11.62 -0.92 -10.17
N PRO A 109 -10.36 -1.31 -10.35
CA PRO A 109 -9.81 -1.71 -11.65
C PRO A 109 -10.52 -2.90 -12.31
N ASN A 110 -11.22 -3.72 -11.53
CA ASN A 110 -11.92 -4.94 -11.98
C ASN A 110 -13.46 -4.77 -11.98
N GLY A 111 -13.94 -3.53 -11.96
CA GLY A 111 -15.36 -3.21 -11.81
C GLY A 111 -15.81 -3.09 -10.35
N GLY A 112 -16.94 -2.43 -10.13
CA GLY A 112 -17.44 -2.07 -8.81
C GLY A 112 -16.76 -0.85 -8.20
N VAL A 113 -17.17 -0.49 -6.99
CA VAL A 113 -16.77 0.74 -6.30
C VAL A 113 -16.11 0.40 -4.95
N ARG A 114 -15.12 1.21 -4.56
CA ARG A 114 -14.58 1.23 -3.20
C ARG A 114 -15.09 2.48 -2.50
N LYS A 115 -15.78 2.29 -1.40
CA LYS A 115 -16.29 3.38 -0.56
C LYS A 115 -15.21 3.82 0.41
N LEU A 116 -14.68 5.04 0.26
CA LEU A 116 -13.76 5.64 1.21
C LEU A 116 -14.51 6.58 2.13
N GLY A 117 -14.06 6.68 3.38
CA GLY A 117 -14.50 7.71 4.33
C GLY A 117 -13.36 8.65 4.63
N ILE A 118 -13.49 9.92 4.27
CA ILE A 118 -12.47 10.94 4.50
C ILE A 118 -12.81 11.70 5.78
N PRO A 119 -12.05 11.51 6.90
CA PRO A 119 -12.21 12.30 8.11
C PRO A 119 -11.77 13.74 7.89
N THR A 120 -12.20 14.67 8.75
CA THR A 120 -11.69 16.05 8.77
C THR A 120 -10.18 16.06 9.01
N VAL A 121 -9.52 17.15 8.67
CA VAL A 121 -8.06 17.25 8.85
C VAL A 121 -7.68 17.22 10.33
N VAL A 122 -8.51 17.81 11.20
CA VAL A 122 -8.35 17.76 12.65
C VAL A 122 -8.49 16.34 13.18
N ASP A 123 -9.55 15.63 12.78
CA ASP A 123 -9.75 14.22 13.15
C ASP A 123 -8.57 13.35 12.70
N ARG A 124 -8.06 13.56 11.48
CA ARG A 124 -6.87 12.85 11.00
C ARG A 124 -5.65 13.10 11.87
N MET A 125 -5.46 14.33 12.36
CA MET A 125 -4.36 14.66 13.25
C MET A 125 -4.50 13.93 14.60
N VAL A 126 -5.68 13.94 15.19
CA VAL A 126 -5.95 13.24 16.44
C VAL A 126 -5.81 11.72 16.27
N GLN A 127 -6.40 11.15 15.22
CA GLN A 127 -6.24 9.73 14.89
C GLN A 127 -4.77 9.34 14.67
N GLN A 128 -3.99 10.21 14.01
CA GLN A 128 -2.57 9.98 13.79
C GLN A 128 -1.78 10.03 15.10
N ALA A 129 -2.11 10.93 16.02
CA ALA A 129 -1.48 11.01 17.33
C ALA A 129 -1.75 9.74 18.16
N VAL A 130 -2.99 9.25 18.15
CA VAL A 130 -3.35 7.96 18.79
C VAL A 130 -2.61 6.80 18.13
N ALA A 131 -2.62 6.69 16.81
CA ALA A 131 -1.96 5.61 16.08
C ALA A 131 -0.45 5.53 16.35
N GLN A 132 0.22 6.67 16.54
CA GLN A 132 1.66 6.73 16.86
C GLN A 132 1.99 6.10 18.21
N ILE A 133 1.11 6.25 19.20
CA ILE A 133 1.29 5.68 20.53
C ILE A 133 0.87 4.21 20.56
N LEU A 134 -0.20 3.84 19.86
CA LEU A 134 -0.65 2.44 19.81
C LEU A 134 0.31 1.52 19.03
N THR A 135 0.92 2.02 17.95
CA THR A 135 1.79 1.21 17.09
C THR A 135 2.88 0.46 17.88
N PRO A 136 3.75 1.10 18.67
CA PRO A 136 4.80 0.38 19.40
C PRO A 136 4.26 -0.60 20.47
N ILE A 137 3.06 -0.36 21.01
CA ILE A 137 2.41 -1.26 21.96
C ILE A 137 2.02 -2.56 21.26
N PHE A 138 1.35 -2.46 20.11
CA PHE A 138 0.83 -3.61 19.38
C PHE A 138 1.87 -4.33 18.51
N GLU A 139 2.96 -3.66 18.10
CA GLU A 139 4.06 -4.31 17.38
C GLU A 139 4.66 -5.50 18.16
N ARG A 140 4.59 -5.48 19.48
CA ARG A 140 5.08 -6.57 20.33
C ARG A 140 4.17 -7.80 20.37
N VAL A 141 2.92 -7.63 19.96
CA VAL A 141 1.88 -8.69 20.01
C VAL A 141 1.47 -9.21 18.64
N PHE A 142 1.80 -8.49 17.59
CA PHE A 142 1.49 -8.94 16.25
C PHE A 142 2.36 -10.12 15.82
N SER A 143 1.74 -11.07 15.13
CA SER A 143 2.42 -12.22 14.56
C SER A 143 3.52 -11.81 13.57
N ASP A 144 4.64 -12.55 13.55
CA ASP A 144 5.70 -12.38 12.54
C ASP A 144 5.25 -12.71 11.11
N ASN A 145 4.13 -13.40 10.96
CA ASN A 145 3.53 -13.71 9.66
C ASN A 145 2.57 -12.62 9.16
N SER A 146 2.42 -11.49 9.90
CA SER A 146 1.64 -10.31 9.51
C SER A 146 2.57 -9.19 9.06
N PHE A 147 2.38 -8.67 7.84
CA PHE A 147 3.31 -7.73 7.19
C PHE A 147 2.69 -6.38 6.82
N GLY A 148 1.38 -6.32 6.58
CA GLY A 148 0.70 -5.11 6.12
C GLY A 148 0.54 -4.05 7.19
N PHE A 149 0.76 -2.76 6.84
CA PHE A 149 0.59 -1.59 7.71
C PHE A 149 1.44 -1.61 8.99
N ARG A 150 2.57 -2.28 8.97
CA ARG A 150 3.51 -2.36 10.08
C ARG A 150 4.81 -1.64 9.76
N PRO A 151 5.46 -1.01 10.75
CA PRO A 151 6.78 -0.41 10.55
C PRO A 151 7.82 -1.49 10.22
N HIS A 152 8.75 -1.16 9.34
CA HIS A 152 9.87 -2.03 8.92
C HIS A 152 9.45 -3.37 8.30
N ARG A 153 8.18 -3.53 7.91
CA ARG A 153 7.68 -4.71 7.20
C ARG A 153 6.94 -4.30 5.94
N GLY A 154 7.15 -5.01 4.87
CA GLY A 154 6.60 -4.66 3.56
C GLY A 154 6.08 -5.84 2.76
N ALA A 155 5.63 -5.54 1.55
CA ALA A 155 5.17 -6.56 0.61
C ALA A 155 6.32 -7.49 0.18
N HIS A 156 7.55 -6.99 0.15
CA HIS A 156 8.73 -7.77 -0.21
C HIS A 156 9.00 -8.88 0.81
N ASP A 157 8.94 -8.55 2.11
CA ASP A 157 9.14 -9.53 3.19
C ASP A 157 8.05 -10.60 3.17
N ALA A 158 6.79 -10.19 2.94
CA ALA A 158 5.68 -11.12 2.77
C ALA A 158 5.91 -12.09 1.59
N ILE A 159 6.40 -11.60 0.45
CA ILE A 159 6.68 -12.44 -0.72
C ILE A 159 7.89 -13.34 -0.49
N ALA A 160 8.94 -12.86 0.19
CA ALA A 160 10.08 -13.70 0.57
C ALA A 160 9.62 -14.89 1.44
N LYS A 161 8.75 -14.65 2.43
CA LYS A 161 8.15 -15.70 3.24
C LYS A 161 7.31 -16.70 2.43
N VAL A 162 6.57 -16.22 1.43
CA VAL A 162 5.82 -17.09 0.51
C VAL A 162 6.74 -18.01 -0.30
N VAL A 163 7.87 -17.49 -0.80
CA VAL A 163 8.88 -18.27 -1.52
C VAL A 163 9.47 -19.33 -0.61
N ASP A 164 9.83 -18.97 0.60
CA ASP A 164 10.39 -19.89 1.60
C ASP A 164 9.41 -21.03 1.93
N LEU A 165 8.16 -20.74 2.24
CA LEU A 165 7.13 -21.75 2.51
C LEU A 165 6.93 -22.71 1.32
N TYR A 166 6.96 -22.19 0.10
CA TYR A 166 6.87 -23.04 -1.08
C TYR A 166 8.08 -24.00 -1.17
N ASN A 167 9.30 -23.54 -0.91
CA ASN A 167 10.50 -24.36 -0.92
C ASN A 167 10.50 -25.41 0.19
N GLN A 168 9.85 -25.14 1.34
CA GLN A 168 9.60 -26.11 2.41
C GLN A 168 8.53 -27.16 2.07
N GLY A 169 7.98 -27.17 0.85
CA GLY A 169 7.04 -28.18 0.38
C GLY A 169 5.56 -27.84 0.55
N TYR A 170 5.19 -26.62 0.95
CA TYR A 170 3.80 -26.18 1.02
C TYR A 170 3.31 -25.77 -0.38
N ARG A 171 2.81 -26.76 -1.16
CA ARG A 171 2.47 -26.63 -2.58
C ARG A 171 1.05 -26.12 -2.85
N ARG A 172 0.24 -25.93 -1.82
CA ARG A 172 -1.11 -25.42 -1.90
C ARG A 172 -1.29 -24.21 -1.00
N VAL A 173 -2.18 -23.33 -1.37
CA VAL A 173 -2.53 -22.12 -0.61
C VAL A 173 -4.04 -21.96 -0.56
N VAL A 174 -4.55 -21.63 0.60
CA VAL A 174 -5.90 -21.09 0.81
C VAL A 174 -5.78 -19.59 0.67
N ASP A 175 -6.26 -19.05 -0.43
CA ASP A 175 -6.34 -17.61 -0.71
C ASP A 175 -7.66 -17.09 -0.12
N LEU A 176 -7.59 -16.40 1.00
CA LEU A 176 -8.72 -15.99 1.81
C LEU A 176 -9.04 -14.52 1.57
N ASP A 177 -10.23 -14.23 1.01
CA ASP A 177 -10.71 -12.87 0.73
C ASP A 177 -11.88 -12.53 1.68
N LEU A 178 -11.73 -11.46 2.44
CA LEU A 178 -12.76 -10.99 3.36
C LEU A 178 -13.74 -10.05 2.63
N LYS A 179 -15.05 -10.28 2.79
CA LYS A 179 -16.07 -9.47 2.15
C LYS A 179 -16.23 -8.13 2.87
N ALA A 180 -15.83 -7.03 2.19
CA ALA A 180 -15.97 -5.67 2.72
C ALA A 180 -15.51 -5.58 4.20
N TYR A 181 -14.29 -6.06 4.47
CA TYR A 181 -13.75 -6.20 5.82
C TYR A 181 -13.92 -4.93 6.67
N PHE A 182 -13.43 -3.79 6.15
CA PHE A 182 -13.49 -2.53 6.87
C PHE A 182 -14.92 -2.06 7.18
N ASP A 183 -15.90 -2.43 6.38
CA ASP A 183 -17.32 -2.08 6.59
C ASP A 183 -18.03 -3.03 7.58
N ASN A 184 -17.39 -4.15 7.96
CA ASN A 184 -17.99 -5.20 8.78
C ASN A 184 -17.33 -5.42 10.14
N VAL A 185 -16.33 -4.62 10.51
CA VAL A 185 -15.67 -4.72 11.82
C VAL A 185 -16.68 -4.45 12.94
N ASN A 186 -16.82 -5.38 13.89
CA ASN A 186 -17.72 -5.20 15.04
C ASN A 186 -17.03 -4.31 16.09
N HIS A 187 -17.67 -3.20 16.48
CA HIS A 187 -17.11 -2.21 17.39
C HIS A 187 -16.87 -2.76 18.80
N ASP A 188 -17.77 -3.57 19.33
CA ASP A 188 -17.66 -4.12 20.69
C ASP A 188 -16.54 -5.14 20.76
N LEU A 189 -16.38 -6.00 19.75
CA LEU A 189 -15.24 -6.91 19.65
C LEU A 189 -13.92 -6.12 19.49
N MET A 190 -13.91 -5.04 18.72
CA MET A 190 -12.73 -4.19 18.59
C MET A 190 -12.29 -3.63 19.94
N ILE A 191 -13.23 -3.04 20.70
CA ILE A 191 -12.95 -2.52 22.04
C ILE A 191 -12.49 -3.65 22.98
N LYS A 192 -13.14 -4.81 22.95
CA LYS A 192 -12.74 -5.98 23.72
C LYS A 192 -11.29 -6.42 23.41
N TYR A 193 -10.88 -6.42 22.16
CA TYR A 193 -9.51 -6.80 21.77
C TYR A 193 -8.48 -5.73 22.18
N LEU A 194 -8.85 -4.46 22.12
CA LEU A 194 -8.01 -3.37 22.63
C LEU A 194 -7.81 -3.49 24.16
N GLN A 195 -8.87 -3.79 24.92
CA GLN A 195 -8.83 -3.93 26.37
C GLN A 195 -7.91 -5.04 26.88
N GLN A 196 -7.57 -6.03 26.04
CA GLN A 196 -6.58 -7.05 26.40
C GLN A 196 -5.16 -6.48 26.62
N TYR A 197 -4.88 -5.28 26.05
CA TYR A 197 -3.54 -4.69 26.02
C TYR A 197 -3.50 -3.25 26.53
N ILE A 198 -4.64 -2.58 26.59
CA ILE A 198 -4.78 -1.18 26.98
C ILE A 198 -5.78 -1.09 28.11
N ASP A 199 -5.28 -0.68 29.27
CA ASP A 199 -6.11 -0.35 30.45
C ASP A 199 -6.17 1.17 30.61
N ASP A 200 -6.66 1.86 29.55
CA ASP A 200 -6.87 3.32 29.56
C ASP A 200 -8.27 3.64 29.01
N PRO A 201 -9.22 3.92 29.92
CA PRO A 201 -10.61 4.21 29.54
C PRO A 201 -10.76 5.42 28.60
N TRP A 202 -9.86 6.41 28.70
CA TRP A 202 -9.90 7.58 27.84
C TRP A 202 -9.62 7.20 26.38
N THR A 203 -8.53 6.46 26.14
CA THR A 203 -8.16 5.99 24.78
C THR A 203 -9.26 5.11 24.19
N LEU A 204 -9.80 4.18 24.96
CA LEU A 204 -10.87 3.29 24.49
C LEU A 204 -12.13 4.06 24.12
N ARG A 205 -12.53 5.05 24.93
CA ARG A 205 -13.68 5.93 24.62
C ARG A 205 -13.43 6.77 23.36
N LEU A 206 -12.23 7.33 23.21
CA LEU A 206 -11.86 8.13 22.04
C LEU A 206 -11.89 7.28 20.76
N ILE A 207 -11.33 6.07 20.79
CA ILE A 207 -11.39 5.14 19.66
C ILE A 207 -12.84 4.79 19.33
N ARG A 208 -13.67 4.49 20.34
CA ARG A 208 -15.10 4.21 20.13
C ARG A 208 -15.82 5.39 19.48
N LYS A 209 -15.54 6.62 19.89
CA LYS A 209 -16.07 7.82 19.24
C LYS A 209 -15.71 7.91 17.76
N PHE A 210 -14.47 7.60 17.38
CA PHE A 210 -14.06 7.54 15.98
C PHE A 210 -14.76 6.44 15.19
N LEU A 211 -14.99 5.27 15.80
CA LEU A 211 -15.72 4.17 15.15
C LEU A 211 -17.21 4.51 14.92
N THR A 212 -17.81 5.29 15.83
CA THR A 212 -19.25 5.64 15.80
C THR A 212 -19.53 7.01 15.24
N SER A 213 -18.53 7.76 14.73
CA SER A 213 -18.69 9.14 14.24
C SER A 213 -19.68 9.31 13.09
N GLY A 214 -20.03 8.22 12.41
CA GLY A 214 -20.97 8.22 11.29
C GLY A 214 -20.34 8.59 9.96
N VAL A 215 -21.17 8.59 8.94
CA VAL A 215 -20.77 8.84 7.54
C VAL A 215 -21.73 9.84 6.93
N LEU A 216 -21.18 10.86 6.27
CA LEU A 216 -21.95 11.78 5.44
C LEU A 216 -21.84 11.31 3.97
N ASP A 217 -22.93 10.84 3.40
CA ASP A 217 -23.04 10.33 2.04
C ASP A 217 -24.00 11.22 1.23
N HIS A 218 -23.48 11.98 0.27
CA HIS A 218 -24.30 12.92 -0.54
C HIS A 218 -25.19 13.87 0.31
N GLY A 219 -24.68 14.35 1.44
CA GLY A 219 -25.41 15.24 2.35
C GLY A 219 -26.31 14.54 3.36
N LEU A 220 -26.47 13.21 3.26
CA LEU A 220 -27.27 12.42 4.21
C LEU A 220 -26.37 11.80 5.28
N PHE A 221 -26.70 12.03 6.54
CA PHE A 221 -25.98 11.42 7.66
C PHE A 221 -26.47 10.00 7.91
N ALA A 222 -25.52 9.06 7.96
CA ALA A 222 -25.77 7.68 8.35
C ALA A 222 -24.94 7.33 9.59
N LYS A 223 -25.59 6.81 10.62
CA LYS A 223 -24.91 6.32 11.82
C LYS A 223 -24.08 5.09 11.50
N SER A 224 -22.88 5.02 12.08
CA SER A 224 -22.00 3.85 11.93
C SER A 224 -22.17 2.91 13.12
N GLU A 225 -22.87 1.79 12.94
CA GLU A 225 -23.04 0.76 13.96
C GLU A 225 -21.95 -0.30 13.90
N LYS A 226 -21.26 -0.41 12.78
CA LYS A 226 -20.16 -1.33 12.51
C LYS A 226 -19.22 -0.75 11.46
N GLY A 227 -18.04 -1.31 11.36
CA GLY A 227 -17.01 -0.92 10.40
C GLY A 227 -16.05 0.12 10.94
N THR A 228 -14.94 0.28 10.22
CA THR A 228 -13.98 1.37 10.44
C THR A 228 -13.89 2.17 9.15
N PRO A 229 -13.91 3.50 9.17
CA PRO A 229 -13.81 4.30 7.96
C PRO A 229 -12.52 3.99 7.17
N GLN A 230 -12.64 3.61 5.90
CA GLN A 230 -11.47 3.43 5.04
C GLN A 230 -10.92 4.81 4.64
N GLY A 231 -9.80 5.24 5.26
CA GLY A 231 -9.12 6.49 4.92
C GLY A 231 -8.57 7.26 6.11
N GLY A 232 -8.93 6.91 7.33
CA GLY A 232 -8.35 7.49 8.54
C GLY A 232 -7.00 6.85 8.90
N PRO A 233 -6.08 7.60 9.54
CA PRO A 233 -4.77 7.09 9.98
C PRO A 233 -4.85 5.97 11.03
N LEU A 234 -5.93 5.91 11.79
CA LEU A 234 -6.13 4.91 12.83
C LEU A 234 -6.63 3.57 12.29
N SER A 235 -7.36 3.56 11.18
CA SER A 235 -7.99 2.34 10.62
C SER A 235 -7.00 1.20 10.31
N PRO A 236 -5.79 1.43 9.78
CA PRO A 236 -4.84 0.36 9.51
C PRO A 236 -4.38 -0.42 10.75
N ILE A 237 -4.08 0.28 11.85
CA ILE A 237 -3.68 -0.39 13.09
C ILE A 237 -4.85 -1.11 13.75
N LEU A 238 -6.05 -0.52 13.76
CA LEU A 238 -7.25 -1.17 14.26
C LEU A 238 -7.56 -2.45 13.46
N ALA A 239 -7.39 -2.41 12.13
CA ALA A 239 -7.55 -3.59 11.29
C ALA A 239 -6.58 -4.71 11.67
N ASN A 240 -5.32 -4.38 11.94
CA ASN A 240 -4.32 -5.36 12.37
C ASN A 240 -4.63 -5.91 13.78
N ILE A 241 -5.08 -5.08 14.72
CA ILE A 241 -5.48 -5.50 16.06
C ILE A 241 -6.62 -6.52 15.99
N TYR A 242 -7.62 -6.24 15.18
CA TYR A 242 -8.77 -7.13 15.01
C TYR A 242 -8.39 -8.47 14.38
N LEU A 243 -7.59 -8.44 13.32
CA LEU A 243 -7.14 -9.65 12.62
C LEU A 243 -6.01 -10.40 13.33
N ASN A 244 -5.40 -9.81 14.36
CA ASN A 244 -4.44 -10.53 15.19
C ASN A 244 -5.06 -11.75 15.89
N GLU A 245 -6.36 -11.72 16.14
CA GLU A 245 -7.08 -12.88 16.68
C GLU A 245 -7.12 -14.05 15.67
N LEU A 246 -7.21 -13.74 14.37
CA LEU A 246 -7.03 -14.74 13.30
C LEU A 246 -5.58 -15.28 13.30
N ASP A 247 -4.60 -14.39 13.42
CA ASP A 247 -3.18 -14.76 13.43
C ASP A 247 -2.86 -15.69 14.62
N LYS A 248 -3.38 -15.38 15.81
CA LYS A 248 -3.27 -16.22 17.01
C LYS A 248 -3.88 -17.61 16.78
N GLU A 249 -5.08 -17.66 16.22
CA GLU A 249 -5.77 -18.92 15.97
C GLU A 249 -5.05 -19.78 14.93
N LEU A 250 -4.54 -19.16 13.85
CA LEU A 250 -3.73 -19.86 12.85
C LEU A 250 -2.43 -20.42 13.46
N THR A 251 -1.77 -19.63 14.29
CA THR A 251 -0.54 -20.04 15.01
C THR A 251 -0.83 -21.16 16.00
N ARG A 252 -1.92 -21.05 16.79
CA ARG A 252 -2.34 -22.08 17.75
C ARG A 252 -2.63 -23.43 17.09
N ARG A 253 -3.17 -23.40 15.84
CA ARG A 253 -3.42 -24.62 15.06
C ARG A 253 -2.19 -25.12 14.28
N GLY A 254 -1.04 -24.45 14.38
CA GLY A 254 0.18 -24.82 13.66
C GLY A 254 0.11 -24.58 12.15
N HIS A 255 -0.74 -23.65 11.70
CA HIS A 255 -0.83 -23.32 10.28
C HIS A 255 0.24 -22.30 9.86
N HIS A 256 0.86 -22.55 8.73
CA HIS A 256 1.75 -21.60 8.08
C HIS A 256 0.94 -20.62 7.24
N PHE A 257 1.12 -19.33 7.49
CA PHE A 257 0.36 -18.29 6.79
C PHE A 257 1.20 -17.04 6.55
N VAL A 258 0.74 -16.22 5.63
CA VAL A 258 1.25 -14.88 5.37
C VAL A 258 0.06 -13.95 5.22
N ARG A 259 -0.03 -12.93 6.08
CA ARG A 259 -1.10 -11.94 6.05
C ARG A 259 -0.55 -10.55 5.71
N TYR A 260 -1.21 -9.86 4.80
CA TYR A 260 -0.93 -8.47 4.47
C TYR A 260 -2.25 -7.67 4.54
N ALA A 261 -2.47 -6.98 5.65
CA ALA A 261 -3.75 -6.34 5.98
C ALA A 261 -4.90 -7.38 6.02
N ASP A 262 -5.90 -7.23 5.16
CA ASP A 262 -7.04 -8.14 5.00
C ASP A 262 -6.77 -9.33 4.04
N ASP A 263 -5.72 -9.26 3.22
CA ASP A 263 -5.29 -10.36 2.36
C ASP A 263 -4.53 -11.42 3.19
N CYS A 264 -5.08 -12.62 3.33
CA CYS A 264 -4.47 -13.71 4.11
C CYS A 264 -4.33 -14.99 3.27
N ASN A 265 -3.11 -15.50 3.17
CA ASN A 265 -2.78 -16.74 2.49
C ASN A 265 -2.30 -17.80 3.49
N ILE A 266 -2.99 -18.95 3.57
CA ILE A 266 -2.63 -20.06 4.44
C ILE A 266 -2.05 -21.20 3.58
N TYR A 267 -0.85 -21.66 3.93
CA TYR A 267 -0.07 -22.60 3.13
C TYR A 267 -0.20 -24.03 3.69
N VAL A 268 -0.49 -24.96 2.80
CA VAL A 268 -0.72 -26.37 3.12
C VAL A 268 -0.04 -27.29 2.10
N LYS A 269 0.13 -28.57 2.46
CA LYS A 269 0.82 -29.54 1.60
C LYS A 269 -0.09 -30.14 0.51
N SER A 270 -1.41 -30.30 0.77
CA SER A 270 -2.34 -30.95 -0.15
C SER A 270 -3.63 -30.14 -0.36
N GLN A 271 -4.32 -30.41 -1.46
CA GLN A 271 -5.62 -29.81 -1.79
C GLN A 271 -6.66 -30.11 -0.72
N ARG A 272 -6.75 -31.39 -0.30
CA ARG A 272 -7.70 -31.86 0.72
C ARG A 272 -7.48 -31.18 2.09
N ALA A 273 -6.21 -30.97 2.47
CA ALA A 273 -5.87 -30.20 3.67
C ALA A 273 -6.33 -28.74 3.54
N GLY A 274 -6.12 -28.12 2.37
CA GLY A 274 -6.56 -26.75 2.10
C GLY A 274 -8.06 -26.57 2.24
N GLU A 275 -8.86 -27.47 1.67
CA GLU A 275 -10.32 -27.40 1.75
C GLU A 275 -10.83 -27.56 3.19
N ARG A 276 -10.20 -28.45 3.98
CA ARG A 276 -10.51 -28.60 5.40
C ARG A 276 -10.18 -27.33 6.19
N VAL A 277 -8.99 -26.77 5.98
CA VAL A 277 -8.55 -25.51 6.63
C VAL A 277 -9.47 -24.35 6.24
N MET A 278 -9.76 -24.20 4.95
CA MET A 278 -10.67 -23.19 4.44
C MET A 278 -12.02 -23.22 5.17
N ARG A 279 -12.67 -24.39 5.26
CA ARG A 279 -13.95 -24.54 5.95
C ARG A 279 -13.86 -24.16 7.43
N SER A 280 -12.85 -24.67 8.14
CA SER A 280 -12.70 -24.44 9.58
C SER A 280 -12.35 -22.99 9.93
N ILE A 281 -11.54 -22.32 9.11
CA ILE A 281 -11.17 -20.91 9.29
C ILE A 281 -12.33 -19.98 8.90
N THR A 282 -13.07 -20.28 7.83
CA THR A 282 -14.30 -19.56 7.49
C THR A 282 -15.29 -19.58 8.68
N GLN A 283 -15.51 -20.74 9.27
CA GLN A 283 -16.39 -20.87 10.44
C GLN A 283 -15.89 -20.05 11.65
N PHE A 284 -14.58 -20.03 11.89
CA PHE A 284 -13.97 -19.21 12.95
C PHE A 284 -14.19 -17.71 12.70
N LEU A 285 -13.91 -17.24 11.49
CA LEU A 285 -14.09 -15.85 11.09
C LEU A 285 -15.53 -15.38 11.25
N GLU A 286 -16.49 -16.17 10.80
CA GLU A 286 -17.90 -15.80 10.83
C GLU A 286 -18.51 -15.91 12.24
N LYS A 287 -18.18 -16.96 12.99
CA LYS A 287 -18.75 -17.18 14.33
C LYS A 287 -18.06 -16.35 15.41
N ARG A 288 -16.72 -16.26 15.40
CA ARG A 288 -15.93 -15.60 16.46
C ARG A 288 -15.62 -14.15 16.15
N LEU A 289 -15.11 -13.87 14.95
CA LEU A 289 -14.73 -12.53 14.54
C LEU A 289 -15.87 -11.73 13.89
N LYS A 290 -17.02 -12.34 13.62
CA LYS A 290 -18.18 -11.70 12.97
C LYS A 290 -17.82 -11.05 11.62
N VAL A 291 -16.84 -11.60 10.93
CA VAL A 291 -16.37 -11.13 9.61
C VAL A 291 -16.77 -12.13 8.55
N LYS A 292 -17.38 -11.65 7.46
CA LYS A 292 -17.83 -12.51 6.36
C LYS A 292 -16.70 -12.81 5.39
N VAL A 293 -16.55 -14.07 5.02
CA VAL A 293 -15.67 -14.52 3.95
C VAL A 293 -16.37 -14.36 2.60
N ASN A 294 -15.62 -13.99 1.56
CA ASN A 294 -16.13 -13.91 0.20
C ASN A 294 -16.00 -15.27 -0.49
N PRO A 295 -17.10 -16.03 -0.69
CA PRO A 295 -17.05 -17.38 -1.24
C PRO A 295 -16.59 -17.42 -2.70
N ASP A 296 -16.88 -16.37 -3.49
CA ASP A 296 -16.56 -16.32 -4.91
C ASP A 296 -15.06 -16.12 -5.17
N LYS A 297 -14.36 -15.53 -4.21
CA LYS A 297 -12.93 -15.22 -4.33
C LYS A 297 -12.04 -16.11 -3.48
N THR A 298 -12.53 -16.59 -2.34
CA THR A 298 -11.79 -17.51 -1.48
C THR A 298 -11.68 -18.87 -2.16
N LYS A 299 -10.44 -19.37 -2.29
CA LYS A 299 -10.19 -20.61 -3.00
C LYS A 299 -8.92 -21.29 -2.56
N VAL A 300 -8.86 -22.60 -2.78
CA VAL A 300 -7.66 -23.39 -2.61
C VAL A 300 -7.00 -23.61 -3.97
N GLY A 301 -5.71 -23.35 -4.05
CA GLY A 301 -5.00 -23.50 -5.33
C GLY A 301 -3.49 -23.60 -5.18
N SER A 302 -2.80 -23.60 -6.32
CA SER A 302 -1.34 -23.56 -6.34
C SER A 302 -0.83 -22.12 -6.29
N PRO A 303 0.17 -21.80 -5.44
CA PRO A 303 0.83 -20.50 -5.42
C PRO A 303 1.45 -20.08 -6.76
N LEU A 304 1.73 -21.05 -7.65
CA LEU A 304 2.23 -20.78 -9.00
C LEU A 304 1.17 -20.16 -9.93
N ARG A 305 -0.11 -20.39 -9.64
CA ARG A 305 -1.26 -19.91 -10.45
C ARG A 305 -1.99 -18.72 -9.79
N LEU A 306 -2.02 -18.71 -8.46
CA LEU A 306 -2.65 -17.64 -7.70
C LEU A 306 -1.70 -16.44 -7.60
N LYS A 307 -2.27 -15.28 -7.37
CA LYS A 307 -1.51 -14.04 -7.14
C LYS A 307 -1.65 -13.63 -5.69
N PHE A 308 -0.56 -13.16 -5.12
CA PHE A 308 -0.54 -12.49 -3.82
C PHE A 308 0.25 -11.18 -3.95
N LEU A 309 -0.30 -10.08 -3.51
CA LEU A 309 0.31 -8.73 -3.60
C LEU A 309 0.83 -8.38 -5.01
N GLY A 310 0.15 -8.84 -6.05
CA GLY A 310 0.55 -8.61 -7.43
C GLY A 310 1.63 -9.54 -7.98
N PHE A 311 2.20 -10.41 -7.15
CA PHE A 311 3.16 -11.44 -7.53
C PHE A 311 2.48 -12.81 -7.75
N SER A 312 3.15 -13.67 -8.46
CA SER A 312 2.95 -15.13 -8.50
C SER A 312 4.30 -15.81 -8.42
N LEU A 313 4.34 -17.10 -8.06
CA LEU A 313 5.59 -17.82 -8.04
C LEU A 313 5.93 -18.43 -9.42
N GLY A 314 7.22 -18.58 -9.66
CA GLY A 314 7.80 -19.47 -10.67
C GLY A 314 8.70 -20.48 -9.98
N VAL A 315 9.12 -21.52 -10.71
CA VAL A 315 10.06 -22.52 -10.22
C VAL A 315 11.11 -22.74 -11.29
N ASP A 316 12.36 -22.85 -10.90
CA ASP A 316 13.49 -23.29 -11.73
C ASP A 316 14.37 -24.28 -10.93
N HIS A 317 15.56 -24.57 -11.41
CA HIS A 317 16.51 -25.52 -10.78
C HIS A 317 16.99 -25.06 -9.39
N ASN A 318 16.93 -23.76 -9.09
CA ASN A 318 17.29 -23.19 -7.79
C ASN A 318 16.10 -23.14 -6.81
N GLY A 319 14.92 -23.60 -7.21
CA GLY A 319 13.71 -23.56 -6.40
C GLY A 319 12.68 -22.53 -6.84
N ALA A 320 11.82 -22.13 -5.92
CA ALA A 320 10.79 -21.14 -6.20
C ALA A 320 11.36 -19.71 -6.20
N TYR A 321 10.81 -18.89 -7.07
CA TYR A 321 11.11 -17.45 -7.14
C TYR A 321 9.85 -16.63 -7.37
N ALA A 322 9.87 -15.38 -6.93
CA ALA A 322 8.81 -14.43 -7.19
C ALA A 322 8.87 -13.90 -8.63
N ARG A 323 7.72 -13.62 -9.22
CA ARG A 323 7.59 -12.91 -10.51
C ARG A 323 6.31 -12.08 -10.52
N PRO A 324 6.23 -10.99 -11.30
CA PRO A 324 4.98 -10.26 -11.46
C PRO A 324 3.89 -11.16 -12.02
N ALA A 325 2.72 -11.17 -11.40
CA ALA A 325 1.58 -11.90 -11.90
C ALA A 325 1.18 -11.43 -13.32
N LYS A 326 0.64 -12.33 -14.14
CA LYS A 326 0.23 -12.02 -15.53
C LYS A 326 -0.64 -10.75 -15.61
N GLN A 327 -1.54 -10.57 -14.67
CA GLN A 327 -2.40 -9.38 -14.58
C GLN A 327 -1.58 -8.10 -14.33
N SER A 328 -0.56 -8.14 -13.49
CA SER A 328 0.34 -7.00 -13.21
C SER A 328 1.15 -6.63 -14.45
N GLN A 329 1.65 -7.63 -15.20
CA GLN A 329 2.33 -7.42 -16.47
C GLN A 329 1.41 -6.78 -17.52
N GLN A 330 0.15 -7.25 -17.62
CA GLN A 330 -0.85 -6.69 -18.53
C GLN A 330 -1.22 -5.25 -18.18
N ARG A 331 -1.35 -4.94 -16.87
CA ARG A 331 -1.66 -3.58 -16.39
C ARG A 331 -0.56 -2.58 -16.73
N VAL A 332 0.70 -2.92 -16.51
CA VAL A 332 1.81 -2.02 -16.88
C VAL A 332 1.89 -1.83 -18.39
N LYS A 333 1.72 -2.90 -19.18
CA LYS A 333 1.69 -2.81 -20.65
C LYS A 333 0.52 -1.95 -21.14
N LYS A 334 -0.67 -2.07 -20.52
CA LYS A 334 -1.83 -1.22 -20.82
C LYS A 334 -1.55 0.25 -20.48
N ALA A 335 -0.95 0.53 -19.32
CA ALA A 335 -0.58 1.89 -18.93
C ALA A 335 0.43 2.51 -19.92
N LEU A 336 1.50 1.79 -20.26
CA LEU A 336 2.47 2.26 -21.26
C LEU A 336 1.85 2.45 -22.64
N ARG A 337 0.86 1.63 -23.02
CA ARG A 337 0.11 1.80 -24.28
C ARG A 337 -0.65 3.12 -24.31
N LEU A 338 -1.24 3.52 -23.19
CA LEU A 338 -1.92 4.82 -23.06
C LEU A 338 -0.94 5.98 -23.10
N LEU A 339 0.19 5.88 -22.37
CA LEU A 339 1.24 6.91 -22.37
C LEU A 339 1.86 7.14 -23.76
N THR A 340 1.96 6.08 -24.56
CA THR A 340 2.54 6.12 -25.92
C THR A 340 1.50 6.13 -27.05
N LYS A 341 0.28 6.60 -26.77
CA LYS A 341 -0.77 6.75 -27.77
C LYS A 341 -0.37 7.83 -28.78
N ARG A 342 -0.30 7.49 -30.08
CA ARG A 342 0.26 8.33 -31.13
C ARG A 342 -0.46 9.67 -31.39
N ASN A 343 -1.67 9.84 -30.88
CA ASN A 343 -2.51 11.02 -31.05
C ASN A 343 -2.59 11.92 -29.79
N ARG A 344 -1.68 11.77 -28.85
CA ARG A 344 -1.68 12.58 -27.62
C ARG A 344 -1.22 14.03 -27.84
N GLY A 345 -0.45 14.33 -28.88
CA GLY A 345 0.00 15.68 -29.19
C GLY A 345 1.00 16.29 -28.17
N ILE A 346 1.69 15.47 -27.37
CA ILE A 346 2.67 15.93 -26.38
C ILE A 346 4.10 15.83 -26.90
N SER A 347 5.05 16.54 -26.26
CA SER A 347 6.48 16.41 -26.54
C SER A 347 7.02 15.03 -26.15
N LEU A 348 8.13 14.62 -26.76
CA LEU A 348 8.83 13.39 -26.39
C LEU A 348 9.35 13.45 -24.96
N THR A 349 9.89 14.60 -24.54
CA THR A 349 10.40 14.82 -23.18
C THR A 349 9.32 14.54 -22.15
N ARG A 350 8.15 15.15 -22.28
CA ARG A 350 7.02 14.92 -21.39
C ARG A 350 6.57 13.47 -21.38
N MET A 351 6.52 12.82 -22.54
CA MET A 351 6.18 11.39 -22.61
C MET A 351 7.20 10.52 -21.89
N PHE A 352 8.49 10.81 -22.03
CA PHE A 352 9.56 10.05 -21.37
C PHE A 352 9.53 10.25 -19.86
N GLU A 353 9.27 11.45 -19.36
CA GLU A 353 9.07 11.72 -17.94
C GLU A 353 7.90 10.90 -17.35
N GLU A 354 6.76 10.86 -18.04
CA GLU A 354 5.60 10.07 -17.63
C GLU A 354 5.92 8.56 -17.61
N ILE A 355 6.64 8.06 -18.62
CA ILE A 355 7.09 6.66 -18.68
C ILE A 355 8.07 6.38 -17.54
N HIS A 356 9.05 7.25 -17.32
CA HIS A 356 10.05 7.11 -16.27
C HIS A 356 9.39 7.03 -14.89
N ARG A 357 8.50 7.98 -14.56
CA ARG A 357 7.75 7.99 -13.29
C ARG A 357 6.98 6.70 -13.09
N LYS A 358 6.29 6.21 -14.14
CA LYS A 358 5.51 4.98 -14.08
C LYS A 358 6.38 3.74 -13.91
N MET A 359 7.47 3.64 -14.68
CA MET A 359 8.32 2.47 -14.68
C MET A 359 9.23 2.38 -13.48
N ARG A 360 9.75 3.50 -12.97
CA ARG A 360 10.59 3.51 -11.76
C ARG A 360 9.88 2.86 -10.58
N GLY A 361 8.67 3.30 -10.26
CA GLY A 361 7.89 2.72 -9.15
C GLY A 361 7.50 1.26 -9.42
N TRP A 362 7.22 0.89 -10.68
CA TRP A 362 6.89 -0.49 -11.02
C TRP A 362 8.11 -1.41 -10.91
N LEU A 363 9.27 -0.99 -11.41
CA LEU A 363 10.53 -1.74 -11.30
C LEU A 363 10.96 -1.91 -9.84
N GLN A 364 10.91 -0.83 -9.04
CA GLN A 364 11.20 -0.87 -7.61
C GLN A 364 10.33 -1.88 -6.87
N TYR A 365 9.03 -1.88 -7.11
CA TYR A 365 8.10 -2.81 -6.45
C TYR A 365 8.33 -4.27 -6.83
N TYR A 366 8.67 -4.55 -8.10
CA TYR A 366 8.85 -5.90 -8.58
C TYR A 366 10.31 -6.37 -8.61
N SER A 367 11.28 -5.56 -8.18
CA SER A 367 12.74 -5.84 -8.26
C SER A 367 13.18 -7.13 -7.57
N ILE A 368 12.49 -7.55 -6.51
CA ILE A 368 12.75 -8.82 -5.81
C ILE A 368 12.44 -10.06 -6.66
N GLY A 369 11.73 -9.89 -7.76
CA GLY A 369 11.30 -10.97 -8.62
C GLY A 369 12.20 -11.18 -9.84
N LYS A 370 12.09 -12.36 -10.46
CA LYS A 370 12.76 -12.66 -11.74
C LYS A 370 12.05 -11.95 -12.89
N LEU A 371 12.65 -10.88 -13.41
CA LEU A 371 12.02 -9.93 -14.35
C LEU A 371 12.71 -9.85 -15.70
N THR A 372 13.95 -10.29 -15.83
CA THR A 372 14.84 -10.00 -16.98
C THR A 372 14.15 -10.20 -18.33
N ASP A 373 13.59 -11.38 -18.56
CA ASP A 373 12.95 -11.70 -19.86
C ASP A 373 11.72 -10.86 -20.14
N PHE A 374 10.94 -10.55 -19.08
CA PHE A 374 9.75 -9.72 -19.24
C PHE A 374 10.15 -8.27 -19.60
N ILE A 375 11.15 -7.73 -18.90
CA ILE A 375 11.63 -6.37 -19.13
C ILE A 375 12.24 -6.21 -20.51
N GLN A 376 13.04 -7.17 -20.97
CA GLN A 376 13.61 -7.15 -22.32
C GLN A 376 12.51 -7.12 -23.40
N ARG A 377 11.49 -7.98 -23.27
CA ARG A 377 10.35 -8.00 -24.20
C ARG A 377 9.52 -6.71 -24.13
N LEU A 378 9.30 -6.19 -22.92
CA LEU A 378 8.55 -4.94 -22.71
C LEU A 378 9.31 -3.74 -23.30
N ASP A 379 10.62 -3.67 -23.10
CA ASP A 379 11.48 -2.60 -23.61
C ASP A 379 11.51 -2.60 -25.14
N LYS A 380 11.72 -3.76 -25.77
CA LYS A 380 11.67 -3.92 -27.22
C LYS A 380 10.32 -3.42 -27.79
N TRP A 381 9.22 -3.82 -27.16
CA TRP A 381 7.88 -3.39 -27.55
C TRP A 381 7.66 -1.88 -27.35
N LEU A 382 8.13 -1.31 -26.23
CA LEU A 382 8.00 0.10 -25.91
C LEU A 382 8.76 0.97 -26.93
N ARG A 383 10.00 0.59 -27.27
CA ARG A 383 10.82 1.30 -28.28
C ARG A 383 10.13 1.32 -29.65
N ALA A 384 9.50 0.22 -30.07
CA ALA A 384 8.72 0.20 -31.30
C ALA A 384 7.53 1.18 -31.23
N ARG A 385 6.84 1.28 -30.09
CA ARG A 385 5.76 2.26 -29.91
C ARG A 385 6.24 3.71 -29.95
N ILE A 386 7.42 3.98 -29.39
CA ILE A 386 8.04 5.31 -29.43
C ILE A 386 8.45 5.67 -30.85
N ARG A 387 9.05 4.75 -31.61
CA ARG A 387 9.33 4.95 -33.03
C ARG A 387 8.05 5.25 -33.84
N GLN A 388 6.96 4.53 -33.55
CA GLN A 388 5.64 4.80 -34.16
C GLN A 388 5.14 6.21 -33.83
N TYR A 389 5.35 6.66 -32.56
CA TYR A 389 4.97 8.00 -32.11
C TYR A 389 5.77 9.07 -32.85
N ILE A 390 7.09 8.95 -32.88
CA ILE A 390 7.99 9.87 -33.58
C ILE A 390 7.63 9.94 -35.06
N TRP A 391 7.43 8.79 -35.70
CA TRP A 391 7.05 8.73 -37.11
C TRP A 391 5.72 9.43 -37.41
N LYS A 392 4.77 9.36 -36.49
CA LYS A 392 3.49 10.08 -36.64
C LYS A 392 3.66 11.58 -36.45
N GLN A 393 4.57 12.04 -35.61
CA GLN A 393 4.85 13.47 -35.42
C GLN A 393 5.49 14.10 -36.65
N TRP A 394 6.27 13.34 -37.41
CA TRP A 394 6.87 13.79 -38.66
C TRP A 394 5.83 13.75 -39.82
N LYS A 395 4.81 14.56 -39.74
CA LYS A 395 3.62 14.49 -40.63
C LYS A 395 3.96 14.62 -42.12
N LYS A 396 4.74 15.66 -42.46
CA LYS A 396 5.06 16.02 -43.87
C LYS A 396 6.27 15.22 -44.35
N LEU A 397 6.28 14.92 -45.68
CA LEU A 397 7.38 14.21 -46.35
C LEU A 397 8.72 14.92 -46.12
N LYS A 398 8.78 16.24 -46.34
CA LYS A 398 9.96 17.07 -46.12
C LYS A 398 10.48 16.90 -44.68
N THR A 399 9.61 16.95 -43.66
CA THR A 399 9.99 16.78 -42.24
C THR A 399 10.56 15.39 -41.98
N LYS A 400 10.00 14.33 -42.56
CA LYS A 400 10.52 12.97 -42.45
C LYS A 400 11.91 12.86 -43.07
N VAL A 401 12.12 13.37 -44.26
CA VAL A 401 13.41 13.37 -44.99
C VAL A 401 14.46 14.10 -44.15
N THR A 402 14.19 15.35 -43.76
CA THR A 402 15.11 16.15 -42.98
C THR A 402 15.50 15.45 -41.65
N ASN A 403 14.53 14.87 -40.95
CA ASN A 403 14.82 14.17 -39.69
C ASN A 403 15.59 12.87 -39.90
N LEU A 404 15.34 12.12 -40.96
CA LEU A 404 16.09 10.93 -41.31
C LEU A 404 17.54 11.26 -41.70
N GLN A 405 17.77 12.35 -42.45
CA GLN A 405 19.11 12.85 -42.74
C GLN A 405 19.87 13.25 -41.47
N LYS A 406 19.24 13.98 -40.55
CA LYS A 406 19.80 14.30 -39.25
C LYS A 406 20.15 13.05 -38.44
N LEU A 407 19.51 11.93 -38.71
CA LEU A 407 19.77 10.64 -38.11
C LEU A 407 20.83 9.80 -38.83
N GLY A 408 21.43 10.35 -39.93
CA GLY A 408 22.56 9.77 -40.65
C GLY A 408 22.20 8.99 -41.91
N LEU A 409 20.97 9.13 -42.47
CA LEU A 409 20.63 8.57 -43.76
C LEU A 409 21.06 9.50 -44.90
N SER A 410 21.46 8.90 -46.04
CA SER A 410 21.63 9.64 -47.29
C SER A 410 20.33 10.33 -47.73
N GLN A 411 20.45 11.40 -48.52
CA GLN A 411 19.26 12.10 -49.03
C GLN A 411 18.34 11.15 -49.81
N ARG A 412 18.92 10.31 -50.67
CA ARG A 412 18.21 9.31 -51.46
C ARG A 412 17.46 8.32 -50.61
N ASP A 413 18.15 7.69 -49.64
CA ASP A 413 17.54 6.69 -48.75
C ASP A 413 16.47 7.29 -47.84
N ALA A 414 16.73 8.51 -47.34
CA ALA A 414 15.77 9.24 -46.51
C ALA A 414 14.49 9.53 -47.29
N TYR A 415 14.57 9.94 -48.58
CA TYR A 415 13.43 10.20 -49.43
C TYR A 415 12.63 8.92 -49.74
N VAL A 416 13.32 7.85 -50.17
CA VAL A 416 12.71 6.55 -50.45
C VAL A 416 11.98 6.00 -49.22
N PHE A 417 12.59 6.06 -48.05
CA PHE A 417 11.96 5.56 -46.82
C PHE A 417 10.82 6.48 -46.34
N ALA A 418 10.98 7.80 -46.44
CA ALA A 418 9.96 8.77 -46.03
C ALA A 418 8.66 8.63 -46.87
N SER A 419 8.80 8.20 -48.14
CA SER A 419 7.69 7.96 -49.08
C SER A 419 6.95 6.64 -48.84
N THR A 420 7.33 5.85 -47.83
CA THR A 420 6.70 4.56 -47.55
C THR A 420 5.19 4.69 -47.30
N ARG A 421 4.40 3.82 -47.94
CA ARG A 421 2.94 3.69 -47.73
C ARG A 421 2.58 2.68 -46.63
N LYS A 422 3.58 2.08 -45.95
CA LYS A 422 3.33 1.09 -44.87
C LYS A 422 2.66 1.75 -43.68
N ALA A 423 1.74 1.02 -43.02
CA ALA A 423 1.11 1.48 -41.78
C ALA A 423 2.15 1.81 -40.70
N TYR A 424 1.85 2.78 -39.83
CA TYR A 424 2.79 3.29 -38.79
C TYR A 424 3.44 2.21 -37.95
N TRP A 425 2.71 1.16 -37.56
CA TRP A 425 3.24 0.07 -36.75
C TRP A 425 4.25 -0.79 -37.52
N ARG A 426 3.94 -1.09 -38.80
CA ARG A 426 4.86 -1.84 -39.66
C ARG A 426 6.13 -1.02 -39.96
N THR A 427 6.01 0.28 -40.16
CA THR A 427 7.14 1.21 -40.33
C THR A 427 8.01 1.28 -39.07
N ALA A 428 7.41 1.30 -37.86
CA ALA A 428 8.14 1.32 -36.59
C ALA A 428 9.01 0.05 -36.37
N HIS A 429 8.69 -1.04 -37.06
CA HIS A 429 9.46 -2.29 -37.02
C HIS A 429 10.42 -2.45 -38.22
N SER A 430 10.50 -1.49 -39.12
CA SER A 430 11.44 -1.55 -40.25
C SER A 430 12.89 -1.50 -39.78
N LYS A 431 13.76 -2.16 -40.54
CA LYS A 431 15.21 -2.07 -40.32
C LYS A 431 15.68 -0.62 -40.32
N THR A 432 15.28 0.15 -41.37
CA THR A 432 15.69 1.55 -41.52
C THR A 432 15.37 2.39 -40.29
N LEU A 433 14.11 2.38 -39.80
CA LEU A 433 13.78 3.20 -38.64
C LEU A 433 14.43 2.67 -37.34
N SER A 434 14.71 1.37 -37.25
CA SER A 434 15.43 0.79 -36.14
C SER A 434 16.91 1.18 -36.13
N TYR A 435 17.55 1.32 -37.30
CA TYR A 435 18.92 1.81 -37.45
C TYR A 435 19.00 3.32 -37.26
N SER A 436 18.04 4.10 -37.75
CA SER A 436 18.03 5.55 -37.58
C SER A 436 17.73 5.98 -36.15
N LEU A 437 16.73 5.38 -35.52
CA LEU A 437 16.36 5.59 -34.11
C LEU A 437 16.87 4.41 -33.27
N THR A 438 18.16 4.28 -33.13
CA THR A 438 18.80 3.23 -32.32
C THR A 438 18.39 3.32 -30.86
N ASN A 439 18.62 2.27 -30.11
CA ASN A 439 18.38 2.27 -28.65
C ASN A 439 19.20 3.36 -27.97
N ARG A 440 20.47 3.50 -28.34
CA ARG A 440 21.38 4.55 -27.81
C ARG A 440 20.83 5.95 -28.08
N LYS A 441 20.31 6.19 -29.27
CA LYS A 441 19.74 7.49 -29.65
C LYS A 441 18.45 7.81 -28.89
N LEU A 442 17.58 6.82 -28.66
CA LEU A 442 16.40 6.99 -27.82
C LEU A 442 16.78 7.27 -26.34
N GLU A 443 17.85 6.65 -25.83
CA GLU A 443 18.38 6.93 -24.50
C GLU A 443 18.96 8.36 -24.42
N GLN A 444 19.69 8.81 -25.44
CA GLN A 444 20.17 10.20 -25.54
C GLN A 444 19.04 11.23 -25.57
N LEU A 445 17.88 10.87 -26.17
CA LEU A 445 16.66 11.70 -26.13
C LEU A 445 15.91 11.67 -24.79
N GLY A 446 16.42 10.91 -23.81
CA GLY A 446 15.87 10.84 -22.47
C GLY A 446 15.02 9.61 -22.16
N LEU A 447 14.92 8.62 -23.06
CA LEU A 447 14.23 7.37 -22.76
C LEU A 447 15.05 6.52 -21.78
N MET A 448 14.43 6.14 -20.66
CA MET A 448 15.10 5.25 -19.69
C MET A 448 15.41 3.88 -20.29
N ASN A 449 16.54 3.31 -19.92
CA ASN A 449 16.88 1.92 -20.16
C ASN A 449 16.36 1.07 -18.98
N MET A 450 15.27 0.35 -19.21
CA MET A 450 14.61 -0.41 -18.14
C MET A 450 15.51 -1.51 -17.57
N SER A 451 16.33 -2.18 -18.40
CA SER A 451 17.20 -3.25 -17.95
C SER A 451 18.34 -2.71 -17.05
N LYS A 452 18.98 -1.60 -17.46
CA LYS A 452 19.99 -0.94 -16.62
C LYS A 452 19.41 -0.43 -15.30
N THR A 453 18.21 0.19 -15.36
CA THR A 453 17.51 0.66 -14.16
C THR A 453 17.16 -0.48 -13.22
N LEU A 454 16.72 -1.63 -13.76
CA LEU A 454 16.44 -2.81 -12.93
C LEU A 454 17.70 -3.34 -12.26
N GLN A 455 18.82 -3.44 -13.00
CA GLN A 455 20.10 -3.86 -12.44
C GLN A 455 20.57 -2.94 -11.31
N SER A 456 20.50 -1.62 -11.50
CA SER A 456 20.85 -0.66 -10.44
C SER A 456 19.98 -0.87 -9.19
N ILE A 457 18.66 -1.04 -9.34
CA ILE A 457 17.76 -1.26 -8.19
C ILE A 457 18.03 -2.61 -7.48
N GLN A 458 18.55 -3.62 -8.18
CA GLN A 458 18.85 -4.92 -7.59
C GLN A 458 20.24 -4.99 -6.93
N CYS A 459 21.12 -4.03 -7.26
CA CYS A 459 22.47 -3.91 -6.66
C CYS A 459 22.49 -2.98 -5.44
N ASP A 460 21.51 -2.06 -5.33
CA ASP A 460 21.27 -1.21 -4.15
C ASP A 460 20.53 -1.99 -3.03
#